data_60d730e82b767fd5f8dc662a2b8fd6f5
#
_entry.id   60d730e82b767fd5f8dc662a2b8fd6f5
#
_cell.length_a   1.000
_cell.length_b   1.000
_cell.length_c   1.000
_cell.angle_alpha   90.00
_cell.angle_beta   90.00
_cell.angle_gamma   90.00
#
_symmetry.space_group_name_H-M   'P 1'
#
loop_
_entity.id
_entity.type
_entity.pdbx_description
1 polymer ?
#
loop_
_entity_poly.entity_id
_entity_poly.type
_entity_poly.pdbx_seq_one_letter_code
_entity_poly.pdbx_strand_id
1 'polypeptide(L)'
;MGKRKKKDSEQPEIERQSDYYKLKTKAVNDLVTADESNSPEVSQEELNRYRSGPRLQVADWVKLLFIKGWFAGAVCYFFIWGLGGAVADLWDLLFVTGFALGVVTDLLTNPVLRFFEKTPGGHSRWMMFPKKGFITLPLNIVYGYVVLIFVVMIYSAINTVAAQITGNWEIVALGVEPVMFGIFCLGVDLLLLQVKRLLVRIVRDAVKKPAK
;
A
#
# COMPACT_ATOMS: atom_id res chain seq x y z
N MET A 1 -32.82 4.32 -55.10
CA MET A 1 -33.97 4.69 -54.27
C MET A 1 -34.21 3.55 -53.27
N GLY A 2 -34.18 3.77 -51.96
CA GLY A 2 -34.50 2.74 -50.98
C GLY A 2 -33.66 2.89 -49.71
N LYS A 3 -33.62 4.09 -49.11
CA LYS A 3 -33.13 4.32 -47.74
C LYS A 3 -34.21 3.98 -46.70
N ARG A 4 -33.77 3.51 -45.53
CA ARG A 4 -34.45 3.53 -44.21
C ARG A 4 -35.30 2.33 -43.88
N LYS A 5 -34.74 1.54 -42.91
CA LYS A 5 -35.45 1.18 -41.68
C LYS A 5 -34.51 0.28 -40.83
N LYS A 6 -33.65 0.87 -40.05
CA LYS A 6 -32.91 0.15 -39.00
C LYS A 6 -32.54 1.07 -37.84
N LYS A 7 -33.53 1.80 -37.31
CA LYS A 7 -33.28 2.73 -36.19
C LYS A 7 -34.34 2.73 -35.09
N ASP A 8 -35.38 1.89 -35.18
CA ASP A 8 -36.51 1.99 -34.23
C ASP A 8 -36.63 0.83 -33.25
N SER A 9 -35.66 -0.12 -33.19
CA SER A 9 -35.74 -1.27 -32.30
C SER A 9 -34.89 -1.19 -31.01
N GLU A 10 -33.94 -0.26 -30.94
CA GLU A 10 -33.06 -0.17 -29.73
C GLU A 10 -33.56 0.84 -28.68
N GLN A 11 -34.34 1.83 -29.06
CA GLN A 11 -34.86 2.85 -28.14
C GLN A 11 -35.81 2.30 -27.06
N PRO A 12 -36.75 1.38 -27.34
CA PRO A 12 -37.68 0.92 -26.34
C PRO A 12 -37.06 0.03 -25.25
N GLU A 13 -35.90 -0.57 -25.51
CA GLU A 13 -35.23 -1.42 -24.54
C GLU A 13 -34.43 -0.62 -23.52
N ILE A 14 -33.80 0.47 -23.98
CA ILE A 14 -33.09 1.41 -23.11
C ILE A 14 -34.08 2.18 -22.22
N GLU A 15 -35.23 2.60 -22.74
CA GLU A 15 -36.26 3.24 -21.95
C GLU A 15 -36.84 2.29 -20.88
N ARG A 16 -37.13 1.03 -21.23
CA ARG A 16 -37.60 0.02 -20.24
C ARG A 16 -36.58 -0.26 -19.14
N GLN A 17 -35.27 -0.31 -19.46
CA GLN A 17 -34.25 -0.45 -18.44
C GLN A 17 -34.20 0.77 -17.54
N SER A 18 -34.23 1.98 -18.08
CA SER A 18 -34.22 3.22 -17.30
C SER A 18 -35.41 3.32 -16.34
N ASP A 19 -36.61 2.92 -16.80
CA ASP A 19 -37.82 2.91 -15.99
C ASP A 19 -37.80 1.82 -14.92
N TYR A 20 -37.22 0.65 -15.19
CA TYR A 20 -36.98 -0.40 -14.20
C TYR A 20 -36.08 0.07 -13.07
N TYR A 21 -35.00 0.75 -13.37
CA TYR A 21 -34.10 1.32 -12.36
C TYR A 21 -34.76 2.44 -11.56
N LYS A 22 -35.55 3.30 -12.20
CA LYS A 22 -36.34 4.34 -11.54
C LYS A 22 -37.38 3.76 -10.57
N LEU A 23 -38.10 2.70 -11.01
CA LEU A 23 -39.07 1.99 -10.15
C LEU A 23 -38.38 1.30 -8.97
N LYS A 24 -37.22 0.67 -9.20
CA LYS A 24 -36.45 0.03 -8.14
C LYS A 24 -35.91 1.05 -7.11
N THR A 25 -35.41 2.18 -7.58
CA THR A 25 -34.93 3.27 -6.72
C THR A 25 -36.09 3.88 -5.93
N LYS A 26 -37.27 4.06 -6.55
CA LYS A 26 -38.48 4.56 -5.89
C LYS A 26 -38.97 3.57 -4.84
N ALA A 27 -39.05 2.27 -5.14
CA ALA A 27 -39.47 1.25 -4.19
C ALA A 27 -38.50 1.13 -2.98
N VAL A 28 -37.19 1.29 -3.21
CA VAL A 28 -36.20 1.32 -2.12
C VAL A 28 -36.37 2.59 -1.27
N ASN A 29 -36.59 3.74 -1.89
CA ASN A 29 -36.85 4.98 -1.15
C ASN A 29 -38.17 4.91 -0.36
N ASP A 30 -39.22 4.35 -0.95
CA ASP A 30 -40.53 4.18 -0.29
C ASP A 30 -40.45 3.19 0.91
N LEU A 31 -39.59 2.16 0.80
CA LEU A 31 -39.28 1.24 1.91
C LEU A 31 -38.49 1.92 3.03
N VAL A 32 -37.45 2.72 2.64
CA VAL A 32 -36.66 3.47 3.61
C VAL A 32 -37.49 4.52 4.33
N THR A 33 -38.39 5.24 3.61
CA THR A 33 -39.29 6.24 4.23
C THR A 33 -40.40 5.60 5.05
N ALA A 34 -40.88 4.39 4.72
CA ALA A 34 -41.85 3.66 5.51
C ALA A 34 -41.27 3.14 6.82
N ASP A 35 -40.00 2.77 6.84
CA ASP A 35 -39.27 2.33 8.05
C ASP A 35 -38.92 3.52 8.96
N GLU A 36 -38.67 4.72 8.37
CA GLU A 36 -38.47 5.95 9.12
C GLU A 36 -39.75 6.42 9.88
N SER A 37 -40.95 6.11 9.39
CA SER A 37 -42.19 6.50 10.05
C SER A 37 -42.53 5.67 11.32
N ASN A 38 -41.89 4.53 11.49
CA ASN A 38 -42.10 3.63 12.67
C ASN A 38 -40.87 3.51 13.58
N SER A 39 -39.74 4.09 13.21
CA SER A 39 -38.58 4.18 14.10
C SER A 39 -38.77 5.39 15.02
N PRO A 40 -38.36 5.28 16.31
CA PRO A 40 -38.34 6.45 17.19
C PRO A 40 -37.46 7.49 16.48
N GLU A 41 -38.00 8.70 16.31
CA GLU A 41 -37.32 9.82 15.65
C GLU A 41 -35.92 10.03 16.25
N VAL A 42 -34.95 9.32 15.70
CA VAL A 42 -33.56 9.63 15.96
C VAL A 42 -33.31 10.97 15.28
N SER A 43 -33.24 11.99 16.08
CA SER A 43 -33.00 13.36 15.63
C SER A 43 -31.83 13.36 14.65
N GLN A 44 -31.96 14.08 13.54
CA GLN A 44 -30.86 14.30 12.60
C GLN A 44 -29.60 14.81 13.30
N GLU A 45 -29.76 15.51 14.43
CA GLU A 45 -28.68 15.96 15.29
C GLU A 45 -27.98 14.79 16.01
N GLU A 46 -28.71 13.75 16.44
CA GLU A 46 -28.12 12.55 17.03
C GLU A 46 -27.37 11.72 15.98
N LEU A 47 -27.93 11.55 14.78
CA LEU A 47 -27.23 10.92 13.65
C LEU A 47 -25.97 11.71 13.29
N ASN A 48 -26.01 13.03 13.31
CA ASN A 48 -24.84 13.86 13.09
C ASN A 48 -23.84 13.79 14.25
N ARG A 49 -24.28 13.64 15.50
CA ARG A 49 -23.40 13.38 16.66
C ARG A 49 -22.71 12.00 16.54
N TYR A 50 -23.42 10.94 16.12
CA TYR A 50 -22.82 9.65 15.86
C TYR A 50 -21.86 9.68 14.65
N ARG A 51 -22.14 10.49 13.63
CA ARG A 51 -21.24 10.73 12.49
C ARG A 51 -20.03 11.60 12.84
N SER A 52 -20.19 12.56 13.74
CA SER A 52 -19.16 13.51 14.19
C SER A 52 -18.46 13.11 15.48
N GLY A 53 -18.71 11.90 16.02
CA GLY A 53 -17.92 11.34 17.11
C GLY A 53 -16.42 11.53 16.82
N PRO A 54 -15.56 11.67 17.86
CA PRO A 54 -14.14 11.91 17.69
C PRO A 54 -13.50 10.73 16.93
N ARG A 55 -13.61 10.78 15.59
CA ARG A 55 -12.82 9.91 14.74
C ARG A 55 -11.40 10.37 14.93
N LEU A 56 -10.58 9.54 15.54
CA LEU A 56 -9.14 9.72 15.53
C LEU A 56 -8.73 9.92 14.07
N GLN A 57 -8.61 11.19 13.65
CA GLN A 57 -8.17 11.54 12.31
C GLN A 57 -6.66 11.32 12.25
N VAL A 58 -6.28 10.05 12.09
CA VAL A 58 -4.88 9.70 11.85
C VAL A 58 -4.47 10.33 10.52
N ALA A 59 -3.42 11.14 10.55
CA ALA A 59 -2.90 11.78 9.35
C ALA A 59 -2.59 10.73 8.25
N ASP A 60 -2.91 11.05 7.00
CA ASP A 60 -2.80 10.07 5.90
C ASP A 60 -1.37 9.53 5.72
N TRP A 61 -0.36 10.34 5.98
CA TRP A 61 1.04 9.88 5.94
C TRP A 61 1.34 8.80 6.97
N VAL A 62 0.72 8.84 8.17
CA VAL A 62 0.90 7.81 9.20
C VAL A 62 0.27 6.49 8.74
N LYS A 63 -0.92 6.55 8.13
CA LYS A 63 -1.57 5.36 7.56
C LYS A 63 -0.70 4.70 6.49
N LEU A 64 -0.09 5.51 5.62
CA LEU A 64 0.78 5.02 4.55
C LEU A 64 2.06 4.36 5.11
N LEU A 65 2.66 4.95 6.14
CA LEU A 65 3.82 4.36 6.83
C LEU A 65 3.45 3.04 7.52
N PHE A 66 2.33 3.03 8.23
CA PHE A 66 1.83 1.82 8.89
C PHE A 66 1.62 0.69 7.90
N ILE A 67 0.98 0.95 6.75
CA ILE A 67 0.75 -0.04 5.69
C ILE A 67 2.08 -0.64 5.21
N LYS A 68 3.09 0.19 4.97
CA LYS A 68 4.41 -0.29 4.52
C LYS A 68 5.09 -1.18 5.57
N GLY A 69 5.15 -0.73 6.81
CA GLY A 69 5.74 -1.51 7.91
C GLY A 69 4.98 -2.81 8.16
N TRP A 70 3.65 -2.77 8.08
CA TRP A 70 2.80 -3.94 8.28
C TRP A 70 3.06 -5.02 7.22
N PHE A 71 3.08 -4.67 5.92
CA PHE A 71 3.34 -5.65 4.86
C PHE A 71 4.77 -6.21 4.94
N ALA A 72 5.77 -5.39 5.28
CA ALA A 72 7.12 -5.87 5.50
C ALA A 72 7.20 -6.81 6.72
N GLY A 73 6.53 -6.48 7.81
CA GLY A 73 6.42 -7.35 8.99
C GLY A 73 5.71 -8.68 8.68
N ALA A 74 4.66 -8.64 7.85
CA ALA A 74 3.97 -9.85 7.39
C ALA A 74 4.90 -10.76 6.56
N VAL A 75 5.73 -10.19 5.68
CA VAL A 75 6.75 -10.96 4.96
C VAL A 75 7.72 -11.63 5.93
N CYS A 76 8.21 -10.93 6.95
CA CYS A 76 9.06 -11.51 7.98
C CYS A 76 8.35 -12.68 8.69
N TYR A 77 7.11 -12.50 9.11
CA TYR A 77 6.35 -13.52 9.81
C TYR A 77 6.14 -14.77 8.98
N PHE A 78 5.72 -14.63 7.72
CA PHE A 78 5.42 -15.79 6.87
C PHE A 78 6.66 -16.45 6.30
N PHE A 79 7.70 -15.72 5.94
CA PHE A 79 8.85 -16.25 5.23
C PHE A 79 10.05 -16.49 6.14
N ILE A 80 10.38 -15.64 7.09
CA ILE A 80 11.49 -15.86 8.01
C ILE A 80 11.07 -16.82 9.14
N TRP A 81 9.94 -16.54 9.78
CA TRP A 81 9.46 -17.40 10.86
C TRP A 81 8.79 -18.68 10.36
N GLY A 82 7.95 -18.55 9.30
CA GLY A 82 7.22 -19.70 8.76
C GLY A 82 8.10 -20.71 8.06
N LEU A 83 9.13 -20.27 7.33
CA LEU A 83 10.03 -21.14 6.58
C LEU A 83 11.37 -21.39 7.30
N GLY A 84 11.72 -20.59 8.31
CA GLY A 84 13.03 -20.65 8.98
C GLY A 84 13.37 -22.01 9.59
N GLY A 85 12.37 -22.85 9.93
CA GLY A 85 12.58 -24.22 10.36
C GLY A 85 12.66 -25.25 9.20
N ALA A 86 12.22 -24.88 8.01
CA ALA A 86 12.17 -25.77 6.83
C ALA A 86 13.33 -25.53 5.85
N VAL A 87 13.91 -24.33 5.87
CA VAL A 87 15.04 -23.94 5.01
C VAL A 87 16.33 -24.07 5.82
N ALA A 88 17.18 -24.99 5.40
CA ALA A 88 18.43 -25.30 6.14
C ALA A 88 19.53 -24.25 5.92
N ASP A 89 19.48 -23.50 4.83
CA ASP A 89 20.50 -22.51 4.48
C ASP A 89 19.96 -21.08 4.66
N LEU A 90 20.75 -20.27 5.37
CA LEU A 90 20.48 -18.85 5.58
C LEU A 90 20.39 -18.07 4.24
N TRP A 91 21.20 -18.43 3.26
CA TRP A 91 21.20 -17.77 1.95
C TRP A 91 19.89 -18.00 1.19
N ASP A 92 19.39 -19.21 1.21
CA ASP A 92 18.09 -19.55 0.60
C ASP A 92 16.95 -18.82 1.30
N LEU A 93 16.98 -18.74 2.63
CA LEU A 93 16.00 -17.99 3.40
C LEU A 93 16.00 -16.48 3.04
N LEU A 94 17.19 -15.87 2.93
CA LEU A 94 17.33 -14.47 2.53
C LEU A 94 16.87 -14.27 1.09
N PHE A 95 17.20 -15.22 0.19
CA PHE A 95 16.77 -15.17 -1.20
C PHE A 95 15.24 -15.17 -1.32
N VAL A 96 14.57 -16.12 -0.68
CA VAL A 96 13.10 -16.23 -0.67
C VAL A 96 12.47 -15.02 -0.03
N THR A 97 13.01 -14.53 1.08
CA THR A 97 12.49 -13.35 1.78
C THR A 97 12.62 -12.08 0.93
N GLY A 98 13.76 -11.86 0.28
CA GLY A 98 13.97 -10.71 -0.61
C GLY A 98 13.03 -10.73 -1.82
N PHE A 99 12.85 -11.91 -2.43
CA PHE A 99 11.88 -12.11 -3.49
C PHE A 99 10.45 -11.81 -3.02
N ALA A 100 10.04 -12.38 -1.88
CA ALA A 100 8.72 -12.17 -1.31
C ALA A 100 8.47 -10.69 -0.97
N LEU A 101 9.47 -10.00 -0.40
CA LEU A 101 9.38 -8.58 -0.09
C LEU A 101 9.11 -7.73 -1.35
N GLY A 102 9.80 -8.05 -2.46
CA GLY A 102 9.59 -7.38 -3.73
C GLY A 102 8.22 -7.65 -4.34
N VAL A 103 7.79 -8.90 -4.36
CA VAL A 103 6.46 -9.32 -4.87
C VAL A 103 5.34 -8.70 -4.03
N VAL A 104 5.42 -8.77 -2.71
CA VAL A 104 4.44 -8.15 -1.80
C VAL A 104 4.42 -6.64 -1.98
N THR A 105 5.57 -6.00 -2.20
CA THR A 105 5.65 -4.57 -2.48
C THR A 105 4.90 -4.21 -3.76
N ASP A 106 5.07 -4.97 -4.85
CA ASP A 106 4.41 -4.68 -6.12
C ASP A 106 2.92 -5.01 -6.12
N LEU A 107 2.54 -6.20 -5.64
CA LEU A 107 1.19 -6.73 -5.76
C LEU A 107 0.24 -6.27 -4.64
N LEU A 108 0.75 -5.99 -3.44
CA LEU A 108 -0.08 -5.64 -2.28
C LEU A 108 0.20 -4.22 -1.80
N THR A 109 1.45 -3.89 -1.45
CA THR A 109 1.77 -2.60 -0.83
C THR A 109 1.48 -1.44 -1.78
N ASN A 110 1.98 -1.48 -3.00
CA ASN A 110 1.80 -0.39 -3.98
C ASN A 110 0.33 -0.15 -4.38
N PRO A 111 -0.51 -1.17 -4.67
CA PRO A 111 -1.93 -0.96 -4.91
C PRO A 111 -2.67 -0.33 -3.73
N VAL A 112 -2.40 -0.80 -2.50
CA VAL A 112 -3.02 -0.26 -1.29
C VAL A 112 -2.59 1.18 -1.06
N LEU A 113 -1.31 1.51 -1.22
CA LEU A 113 -0.81 2.89 -1.14
C LEU A 113 -1.47 3.80 -2.16
N ARG A 114 -1.65 3.35 -3.41
CA ARG A 114 -2.36 4.11 -4.45
C ARG A 114 -3.81 4.39 -4.09
N PHE A 115 -4.48 3.43 -3.46
CA PHE A 115 -5.86 3.59 -3.00
C PHE A 115 -5.98 4.71 -1.94
N PHE A 116 -5.03 4.76 -1.00
CA PHE A 116 -5.05 5.77 0.07
C PHE A 116 -4.47 7.13 -0.33
N GLU A 117 -3.53 7.18 -1.26
CA GLU A 117 -2.80 8.41 -1.60
C GLU A 117 -3.64 9.43 -2.39
N LYS A 118 -4.75 9.03 -3.03
CA LYS A 118 -5.67 9.88 -3.81
C LYS A 118 -4.97 10.89 -4.75
N THR A 119 -3.74 10.61 -5.18
CA THR A 119 -2.93 11.56 -5.95
C THR A 119 -3.33 11.50 -7.44
N PRO A 120 -3.89 12.56 -8.01
CA PRO A 120 -4.12 12.62 -9.44
C PRO A 120 -2.78 12.68 -10.18
N GLY A 121 -2.58 11.79 -11.16
CA GLY A 121 -1.43 11.84 -12.05
C GLY A 121 -0.34 10.78 -11.85
N GLY A 122 -0.53 9.79 -10.98
CA GLY A 122 0.36 8.61 -10.92
C GLY A 122 1.77 8.85 -10.36
N HIS A 123 2.07 10.04 -9.84
CA HIS A 123 3.35 10.36 -9.20
C HIS A 123 3.24 10.21 -7.69
N SER A 124 3.32 8.99 -7.18
CA SER A 124 3.40 8.76 -5.75
C SER A 124 4.74 9.22 -5.18
N ARG A 125 4.66 9.94 -4.05
CA ARG A 125 5.84 10.32 -3.25
C ARG A 125 6.33 9.18 -2.35
N TRP A 126 5.50 8.15 -2.17
CA TRP A 126 5.70 7.07 -1.22
C TRP A 126 6.12 5.76 -1.87
N MET A 127 6.20 5.69 -3.19
CA MET A 127 6.59 4.49 -3.93
C MET A 127 7.91 4.70 -4.67
N MET A 128 8.77 3.68 -4.65
CA MET A 128 10.01 3.71 -5.43
C MET A 128 9.69 3.66 -6.92
N PHE A 129 8.80 2.76 -7.34
CA PHE A 129 8.35 2.60 -8.73
C PHE A 129 6.83 2.83 -8.84
N PRO A 130 6.37 4.07 -9.11
CA PRO A 130 4.94 4.41 -9.09
C PRO A 130 4.18 3.94 -10.32
N LYS A 131 4.83 3.63 -11.44
CA LYS A 131 4.18 3.20 -12.68
C LYS A 131 3.66 1.77 -12.56
N LYS A 132 2.48 1.48 -13.16
CA LYS A 132 1.99 0.12 -13.34
C LYS A 132 2.55 -0.42 -14.65
N GLY A 133 3.06 -1.64 -14.64
CA GLY A 133 3.52 -2.31 -15.86
C GLY A 133 4.28 -3.58 -15.53
N PHE A 134 4.46 -4.42 -16.53
CA PHE A 134 5.18 -5.70 -16.38
C PHE A 134 6.62 -5.51 -15.89
N ILE A 135 7.23 -4.38 -16.20
CA ILE A 135 8.62 -4.04 -15.80
C ILE A 135 8.69 -3.64 -14.31
N THR A 136 7.59 -3.21 -13.69
CA THR A 136 7.60 -2.81 -12.26
C THR A 136 7.82 -3.97 -11.32
N LEU A 137 7.32 -5.15 -11.64
CA LEU A 137 7.50 -6.35 -10.80
C LEU A 137 8.99 -6.72 -10.63
N PRO A 138 9.79 -6.95 -11.70
CA PRO A 138 11.21 -7.25 -11.53
C PRO A 138 11.98 -6.12 -10.85
N LEU A 139 11.64 -4.85 -11.11
CA LEU A 139 12.26 -3.71 -10.42
C LEU A 139 11.94 -3.71 -8.92
N ASN A 140 10.71 -4.03 -8.52
CA ASN A 140 10.34 -4.15 -7.12
C ASN A 140 10.96 -5.37 -6.45
N ILE A 141 11.19 -6.48 -7.19
CA ILE A 141 11.94 -7.63 -6.68
C ILE A 141 13.38 -7.23 -6.38
N VAL A 142 14.09 -6.60 -7.33
CA VAL A 142 15.45 -6.09 -7.09
C VAL A 142 15.47 -5.11 -5.92
N TYR A 143 14.46 -4.23 -5.84
CA TYR A 143 14.32 -3.30 -4.72
C TYR A 143 14.13 -4.03 -3.39
N GLY A 144 13.34 -5.09 -3.35
CA GLY A 144 13.14 -5.93 -2.16
C GLY A 144 14.46 -6.52 -1.64
N TYR A 145 15.33 -7.00 -2.53
CA TYR A 145 16.68 -7.45 -2.16
C TYR A 145 17.54 -6.32 -1.62
N VAL A 146 17.53 -5.15 -2.26
CA VAL A 146 18.28 -3.98 -1.78
C VAL A 146 17.83 -3.61 -0.36
N VAL A 147 16.53 -3.52 -0.12
CA VAL A 147 15.98 -3.23 1.21
C VAL A 147 16.43 -4.30 2.22
N LEU A 148 16.31 -5.58 1.87
CA LEU A 148 16.69 -6.68 2.74
C LEU A 148 18.18 -6.65 3.11
N ILE A 149 19.07 -6.37 2.16
CA ILE A 149 20.52 -6.26 2.43
C ILE A 149 20.78 -5.15 3.46
N PHE A 150 20.18 -3.97 3.30
CA PHE A 150 20.34 -2.89 4.28
C PHE A 150 19.77 -3.27 5.64
N VAL A 151 18.64 -3.97 5.70
CA VAL A 151 18.05 -4.45 6.95
C VAL A 151 18.99 -5.44 7.65
N VAL A 152 19.56 -6.40 6.92
CA VAL A 152 20.54 -7.35 7.46
C VAL A 152 21.78 -6.63 7.97
N MET A 153 22.26 -5.61 7.24
CA MET A 153 23.39 -4.78 7.71
C MET A 153 23.07 -4.04 9.01
N ILE A 154 21.85 -3.51 9.17
CA ILE A 154 21.40 -2.85 10.40
C ILE A 154 21.39 -3.85 11.57
N TYR A 155 20.80 -5.03 11.39
CA TYR A 155 20.80 -6.07 12.40
C TYR A 155 22.23 -6.48 12.80
N SER A 156 23.10 -6.70 11.81
CA SER A 156 24.50 -7.03 12.04
C SER A 156 25.23 -5.93 12.81
N ALA A 157 25.03 -4.68 12.45
CA ALA A 157 25.65 -3.55 13.13
C ALA A 157 25.20 -3.44 14.59
N ILE A 158 23.89 -3.56 14.85
CA ILE A 158 23.34 -3.49 16.22
C ILE A 158 23.87 -4.64 17.06
N ASN A 159 23.86 -5.88 16.53
CA ASN A 159 24.38 -7.04 17.25
C ASN A 159 25.89 -6.94 17.52
N THR A 160 26.66 -6.41 16.58
CA THR A 160 28.11 -6.16 16.76
C THR A 160 28.35 -5.15 17.88
N VAL A 161 27.62 -4.03 17.89
CA VAL A 161 27.75 -3.01 18.95
C VAL A 161 27.35 -3.59 20.32
N ALA A 162 26.27 -4.36 20.37
CA ALA A 162 25.83 -5.02 21.60
C ALA A 162 26.88 -6.03 22.10
N ALA A 163 27.47 -6.84 21.23
CA ALA A 163 28.53 -7.78 21.56
C ALA A 163 29.78 -7.07 22.12
N GLN A 164 30.15 -5.92 21.50
CA GLN A 164 31.29 -5.11 22.00
C GLN A 164 31.03 -4.53 23.39
N ILE A 165 29.80 -4.04 23.63
CA ILE A 165 29.45 -3.44 24.94
C ILE A 165 29.39 -4.52 26.04
N THR A 166 28.86 -5.70 25.74
CA THR A 166 28.67 -6.77 26.72
C THR A 166 29.91 -7.67 26.88
N GLY A 167 30.87 -7.60 25.98
CA GLY A 167 32.00 -8.51 25.90
C GLY A 167 31.63 -9.94 25.50
N ASN A 168 30.38 -10.19 25.11
CA ASN A 168 29.87 -11.51 24.71
C ASN A 168 29.42 -11.51 23.26
N TRP A 169 30.16 -12.24 22.41
CA TRP A 169 29.91 -12.36 20.99
C TRP A 169 28.80 -13.34 20.59
N GLU A 170 28.28 -14.10 21.57
CA GLU A 170 27.18 -15.02 21.37
C GLU A 170 25.80 -14.35 21.58
N ILE A 171 25.79 -13.14 22.14
CA ILE A 171 24.55 -12.41 22.37
C ILE A 171 23.97 -11.86 21.05
N VAL A 172 22.74 -12.26 20.75
CA VAL A 172 21.89 -11.59 19.77
C VAL A 172 21.03 -10.55 20.52
N ALA A 173 21.39 -9.28 20.41
CA ALA A 173 20.70 -8.18 21.10
C ALA A 173 19.28 -7.95 20.56
N LEU A 174 19.08 -8.20 19.27
CA LEU A 174 17.79 -8.11 18.59
C LEU A 174 17.53 -9.39 17.82
N GLY A 175 16.47 -10.10 18.17
CA GLY A 175 15.90 -11.15 17.34
C GLY A 175 15.27 -10.58 16.08
N VAL A 176 15.09 -11.43 15.04
CA VAL A 176 14.39 -11.04 13.81
C VAL A 176 12.88 -11.13 14.05
N GLU A 177 12.34 -10.16 14.77
CA GLU A 177 10.92 -10.07 15.05
C GLU A 177 10.16 -9.31 13.95
N PRO A 178 8.92 -9.73 13.59
CA PRO A 178 8.16 -9.13 12.49
C PRO A 178 7.96 -7.63 12.63
N VAL A 179 7.71 -7.13 13.84
CA VAL A 179 7.50 -5.70 14.09
C VAL A 179 8.77 -4.90 13.88
N MET A 180 9.90 -5.36 14.47
CA MET A 180 11.20 -4.71 14.32
C MET A 180 11.69 -4.76 12.89
N PHE A 181 11.52 -5.89 12.23
CA PHE A 181 11.81 -6.04 10.80
C PHE A 181 11.01 -5.04 9.96
N GLY A 182 9.70 -4.91 10.22
CA GLY A 182 8.84 -3.95 9.53
C GLY A 182 9.29 -2.50 9.73
N ILE A 183 9.73 -2.15 10.95
CA ILE A 183 10.27 -0.82 11.27
C ILE A 183 11.58 -0.55 10.51
N PHE A 184 12.51 -1.51 10.48
CA PHE A 184 13.77 -1.36 9.76
C PHE A 184 13.56 -1.28 8.24
N CYS A 185 12.71 -2.14 7.68
CA CYS A 185 12.31 -2.05 6.28
C CYS A 185 11.72 -0.67 5.95
N LEU A 186 10.84 -0.15 6.80
CA LEU A 186 10.25 1.18 6.64
C LEU A 186 11.32 2.27 6.69
N GLY A 187 12.25 2.21 7.64
CA GLY A 187 13.35 3.17 7.76
C GLY A 187 14.23 3.19 6.52
N VAL A 188 14.64 2.00 6.04
CA VAL A 188 15.44 1.85 4.82
C VAL A 188 14.68 2.36 3.59
N ASP A 189 13.39 1.98 3.44
CA ASP A 189 12.56 2.44 2.34
C ASP A 189 12.43 3.98 2.31
N LEU A 190 12.22 4.61 3.46
CA LEU A 190 12.18 6.07 3.56
C LEU A 190 13.52 6.72 3.18
N LEU A 191 14.63 6.13 3.61
CA LEU A 191 15.97 6.60 3.26
C LEU A 191 16.20 6.52 1.75
N LEU A 192 15.90 5.37 1.14
CA LEU A 192 16.03 5.17 -0.31
C LEU A 192 15.11 6.10 -1.11
N LEU A 193 13.91 6.38 -0.62
CA LEU A 193 13.02 7.38 -1.22
C LEU A 193 13.58 8.80 -1.13
N GLN A 194 14.28 9.16 -0.06
CA GLN A 194 14.97 10.46 0.03
C GLN A 194 16.13 10.54 -0.96
N VAL A 195 16.95 9.48 -1.06
CA VAL A 195 18.02 9.39 -2.06
C VAL A 195 17.46 9.55 -3.48
N LYS A 196 16.38 8.82 -3.81
CA LYS A 196 15.69 8.99 -5.10
C LYS A 196 15.28 10.44 -5.36
N ARG A 197 14.67 11.10 -4.37
CA ARG A 197 14.24 12.52 -4.51
C ARG A 197 15.41 13.44 -4.75
N LEU A 198 16.53 13.21 -4.05
CA LEU A 198 17.76 13.97 -4.20
C LEU A 198 18.35 13.78 -5.59
N LEU A 199 18.47 12.53 -6.07
CA LEU A 199 18.97 12.23 -7.42
C LEU A 199 18.10 12.88 -8.50
N VAL A 200 16.77 12.76 -8.41
CA VAL A 200 15.85 13.39 -9.37
C VAL A 200 16.01 14.92 -9.38
N ARG A 201 16.25 15.54 -8.21
CA ARG A 201 16.50 16.98 -8.12
C ARG A 201 17.82 17.36 -8.82
N ILE A 202 18.91 16.65 -8.52
CA ILE A 202 20.23 16.89 -9.14
C ILE A 202 20.14 16.77 -10.66
N VAL A 203 19.53 15.69 -11.17
CA VAL A 203 19.37 15.50 -12.62
C VAL A 203 18.53 16.60 -13.24
N ARG A 204 17.44 17.00 -12.59
CA ARG A 204 16.60 18.10 -13.09
C ARG A 204 17.35 19.43 -13.16
N ASP A 205 18.17 19.72 -12.15
CA ASP A 205 18.94 20.95 -12.07
C ASP A 205 20.10 20.95 -13.09
N ALA A 206 20.71 19.78 -13.35
CA ALA A 206 21.72 19.61 -14.39
C ALA A 206 21.15 19.83 -15.81
N VAL A 207 19.95 19.31 -16.08
CA VAL A 207 19.28 19.48 -17.39
C VAL A 207 18.79 20.92 -17.61
N LYS A 208 18.47 21.65 -16.53
CA LYS A 208 17.99 23.05 -16.62
C LYS A 208 19.13 24.09 -16.82
N LYS A 209 20.38 23.73 -16.56
CA LYS A 209 21.51 24.62 -16.87
C LYS A 209 21.79 24.56 -18.37
N PRO A 210 21.50 25.60 -19.16
CA PRO A 210 21.96 25.66 -20.55
C PRO A 210 23.47 25.64 -20.55
N ALA A 211 24.04 24.83 -21.45
CA ALA A 211 25.47 24.86 -21.71
C ALA A 211 25.83 26.31 -22.08
N LYS A 212 26.67 26.97 -21.25
CA LYS A 212 27.27 28.25 -21.56
C LYS A 212 28.39 28.03 -22.54
#